data_40b607b4e41db970011c687d3f335445
#
_entry.id   40b607b4e41db970011c687d3f335445
#
_cell.length_a   1.000
_cell.length_b   1.000
_cell.length_c   1.000
_cell.angle_alpha   90.00
_cell.angle_beta   90.00
_cell.angle_gamma   90.00
#
_symmetry.space_group_name_H-M   'P 1'
#
loop_
_entity.id
_entity.type
_entity.pdbx_description
1 polymer ?
#
loop_
_entity_poly.entity_id
_entity_poly.type
_entity_poly.pdbx_seq_one_letter_code
_entity_poly.pdbx_strand_id
1 'polypeptide(L)'
;MNAMHDERSICNGMILISTFSDEQSLINLSKTLVVEKKLCACVNYTRINSLYVWESELKQEEEFIAFFKTTSSHIQSLKAKILAHHPYKVPEIVIIKMDDVSSEYLSWIINNTHKG
;
A
#
# COMPACT_ATOMS: atom_id res chain seq x y z
N MET A 1 -22.74 -4.33 -23.98
CA MET A 1 -22.21 -4.14 -23.59
C MET A 1 -21.77 -4.11 -22.60
N ASN A 2 -21.45 -4.39 -22.23
CA ASN A 2 -21.08 -4.43 -21.28
C ASN A 2 -19.71 -4.38 -20.90
N ALA A 3 -18.69 -4.12 -21.71
CA ALA A 3 -17.32 -3.88 -21.39
C ALA A 3 -17.19 -2.81 -20.33
N MET A 4 -18.07 -1.85 -20.37
CA MET A 4 -18.05 -0.78 -19.38
C MET A 4 -18.35 -1.28 -17.98
N HIS A 5 -18.88 -2.48 -17.86
CA HIS A 5 -19.15 -3.08 -16.56
C HIS A 5 -18.08 -4.09 -16.17
N ASP A 6 -17.06 -4.27 -17.02
CA ASP A 6 -15.93 -5.09 -16.68
C ASP A 6 -15.07 -4.33 -15.67
N GLU A 7 -14.88 -4.93 -14.51
CA GLU A 7 -14.12 -4.31 -13.43
C GLU A 7 -12.73 -3.87 -13.93
N ARG A 8 -12.12 -4.67 -14.80
CA ARG A 8 -10.77 -4.37 -15.30
C ARG A 8 -10.71 -3.12 -16.14
N SER A 9 -11.78 -2.80 -16.86
CA SER A 9 -11.76 -1.65 -17.75
C SER A 9 -11.88 -0.33 -16.98
N ILE A 10 -12.35 -0.36 -15.72
CA ILE A 10 -12.47 0.84 -14.92
C ILE A 10 -11.56 0.83 -13.69
N CYS A 11 -10.82 -0.23 -13.50
CA CYS A 11 -9.97 -0.39 -12.34
C CYS A 11 -8.57 0.09 -12.62
N ASN A 12 -8.06 0.96 -11.77
CA ASN A 12 -6.70 1.48 -11.89
C ASN A 12 -5.79 0.80 -10.88
N GLY A 13 -4.51 0.65 -11.27
CA GLY A 13 -3.49 0.24 -10.33
C GLY A 13 -3.14 1.39 -9.42
N MET A 14 -2.97 1.11 -8.15
CA MET A 14 -2.67 2.11 -7.13
C MET A 14 -1.52 1.63 -6.27
N ILE A 15 -0.73 2.58 -5.77
CA ILE A 15 0.34 2.28 -4.83
C ILE A 15 0.13 3.14 -3.60
N LEU A 16 0.12 2.51 -2.43
CA LEU A 16 0.13 3.23 -1.17
C LEU A 16 1.53 3.13 -0.59
N ILE A 17 2.12 4.26 -0.21
CA ILE A 17 3.46 4.32 0.36
C ILE A 17 3.33 4.71 1.83
N SER A 18 4.04 3.98 2.68
CA SER A 18 4.10 4.27 4.10
C SER A 18 5.46 3.86 4.64
N THR A 19 5.81 4.36 5.83
CA THR A 19 7.07 4.02 6.48
C THR A 19 6.79 3.43 7.86
N PHE A 20 7.67 2.54 8.29
CA PHE A 20 7.53 1.82 9.55
C PHE A 20 8.88 1.75 10.24
N SER A 21 8.88 1.80 11.58
CA SER A 21 10.13 1.72 12.34
C SER A 21 10.55 0.28 12.61
N ASP A 22 9.62 -0.68 12.53
CA ASP A 22 9.88 -2.06 12.92
C ASP A 22 9.55 -3.00 11.76
N GLU A 23 10.56 -3.75 11.33
CA GLU A 23 10.40 -4.65 10.19
C GLU A 23 9.39 -5.75 10.47
N GLN A 24 9.42 -6.34 11.66
CA GLN A 24 8.53 -7.46 11.96
C GLN A 24 7.05 -7.02 11.96
N SER A 25 6.79 -5.83 12.49
CA SER A 25 5.43 -5.29 12.47
C SER A 25 4.95 -5.06 11.04
N LEU A 26 5.83 -4.56 10.18
CA LEU A 26 5.52 -4.38 8.77
C LEU A 26 5.22 -5.71 8.10
N ILE A 27 6.05 -6.72 8.37
CA ILE A 27 5.85 -8.05 7.78
C ILE A 27 4.51 -8.64 8.24
N ASN A 28 4.22 -8.55 9.53
CA ASN A 28 2.99 -9.12 10.07
C ASN A 28 1.75 -8.44 9.46
N LEU A 29 1.77 -7.12 9.39
CA LEU A 29 0.67 -6.37 8.77
C LEU A 29 0.53 -6.74 7.30
N SER A 30 1.67 -6.82 6.59
CA SER A 30 1.66 -7.14 5.16
C SER A 30 1.06 -8.53 4.91
N LYS A 31 1.40 -9.50 5.74
CA LYS A 31 0.83 -10.85 5.60
C LYS A 31 -0.69 -10.82 5.75
N THR A 32 -1.19 -10.07 6.71
CA THR A 32 -2.63 -9.93 6.89
C THR A 32 -3.28 -9.31 5.66
N LEU A 33 -2.67 -8.25 5.15
CA LEU A 33 -3.25 -7.51 4.03
C LEU A 33 -3.20 -8.29 2.72
N VAL A 34 -2.13 -9.05 2.50
CA VAL A 34 -1.95 -9.78 1.25
C VAL A 34 -2.69 -11.12 1.30
N VAL A 35 -2.55 -11.87 2.39
CA VAL A 35 -3.04 -13.24 2.45
C VAL A 35 -4.48 -13.31 2.96
N GLU A 36 -4.76 -12.66 4.08
CA GLU A 36 -6.06 -12.82 4.72
C GLU A 36 -7.11 -11.90 4.15
N LYS A 37 -6.79 -10.62 4.00
CA LYS A 37 -7.76 -9.62 3.57
C LYS A 37 -7.74 -9.39 2.07
N LYS A 38 -6.66 -9.73 1.41
CA LYS A 38 -6.47 -9.53 -0.03
C LYS A 38 -6.77 -8.09 -0.45
N LEU A 39 -6.34 -7.15 0.38
CA LEU A 39 -6.49 -5.73 0.13
C LEU A 39 -5.36 -5.17 -0.71
N CYS A 40 -4.25 -5.89 -0.81
CA CYS A 40 -3.19 -5.57 -1.76
C CYS A 40 -2.59 -6.86 -2.29
N ALA A 41 -2.04 -6.77 -3.50
CA ALA A 41 -1.51 -7.95 -4.18
C ALA A 41 -0.06 -8.22 -3.78
N CYS A 42 0.66 -7.16 -3.42
CA CYS A 42 2.10 -7.26 -3.20
C CYS A 42 2.54 -6.12 -2.31
N VAL A 43 3.50 -6.40 -1.43
CA VAL A 43 4.17 -5.36 -0.64
C VAL A 43 5.66 -5.50 -0.89
N ASN A 44 6.25 -4.43 -1.43
CA ASN A 44 7.71 -4.34 -1.54
C ASN A 44 8.18 -3.39 -0.46
N TYR A 45 9.31 -3.70 0.18
CA TYR A 45 9.83 -2.79 1.18
C TYR A 45 11.35 -2.85 1.23
N THR A 46 11.95 -1.78 1.76
CA THR A 46 13.39 -1.74 1.96
C THR A 46 13.69 -0.82 3.13
N ARG A 47 14.89 -0.99 3.68
CA ARG A 47 15.38 -0.12 4.76
C ARG A 47 15.85 1.19 4.18
N ILE A 48 15.51 2.28 4.86
CA ILE A 48 15.92 3.64 4.47
C ILE A 48 16.40 4.41 5.68
N ASN A 49 17.07 5.53 5.43
CA ASN A 49 17.40 6.51 6.45
C ASN A 49 16.56 7.75 6.18
N SER A 50 15.89 8.24 7.21
CA SER A 50 14.98 9.38 7.09
C SER A 50 15.51 10.55 7.90
N LEU A 51 15.49 11.73 7.32
CA LEU A 51 15.88 12.98 7.96
C LEU A 51 14.66 13.90 7.91
N TYR A 52 14.25 14.39 9.08
CA TYR A 52 13.07 15.25 9.14
C TYR A 52 13.07 16.02 10.46
N VAL A 53 12.22 17.05 10.53
CA VAL A 53 12.08 17.85 11.74
C VAL A 53 10.78 17.44 12.44
N TRP A 54 10.90 17.14 13.71
CA TRP A 54 9.75 16.80 14.55
C TRP A 54 9.90 17.54 15.87
N GLU A 55 8.88 18.33 16.21
CA GLU A 55 8.89 19.13 17.45
C GLU A 55 10.17 19.98 17.53
N SER A 56 10.47 20.67 16.43
CA SER A 56 11.59 21.61 16.31
C SER A 56 12.97 20.99 16.37
N GLU A 57 13.05 19.65 16.33
CA GLU A 57 14.33 18.96 16.37
C GLU A 57 14.55 18.16 15.10
N LEU A 58 15.80 18.13 14.64
CA LEU A 58 16.17 17.29 13.53
C LEU A 58 16.24 15.84 13.97
N LYS A 59 15.52 14.98 13.29
CA LYS A 59 15.54 13.54 13.52
C LYS A 59 16.27 12.87 12.38
N GLN A 60 17.05 11.87 12.70
CA GLN A 60 17.69 11.01 11.71
C GLN A 60 17.47 9.58 12.18
N GLU A 61 16.63 8.84 11.44
CA GLU A 61 16.17 7.54 11.90
C GLU A 61 16.18 6.54 10.77
N GLU A 62 16.43 5.27 11.12
CA GLU A 62 16.22 4.17 10.20
C GLU A 62 14.76 3.81 10.18
N GLU A 63 14.25 3.58 8.98
CA GLU A 63 12.88 3.15 8.79
C GLU A 63 12.82 2.12 7.67
N PHE A 64 11.62 1.57 7.47
CA PHE A 64 11.34 0.69 6.34
C PHE A 64 10.26 1.36 5.53
N ILE A 65 10.56 1.67 4.26
CA ILE A 65 9.55 2.20 3.35
C ILE A 65 8.89 1.03 2.66
N ALA A 66 7.57 1.07 2.57
CA ALA A 66 6.79 0.00 1.97
C ALA A 66 5.89 0.53 0.87
N PHE A 67 5.79 -0.24 -0.20
CA PHE A 67 4.95 0.05 -1.36
C PHE A 67 3.88 -1.04 -1.43
N PHE A 68 2.64 -0.66 -1.12
CA PHE A 68 1.51 -1.58 -1.13
C PHE A 68 0.81 -1.43 -2.47
N LYS A 69 0.82 -2.48 -3.28
CA LYS A 69 0.26 -2.42 -4.63
C LYS A 69 -1.13 -3.01 -4.64
N THR A 70 -2.07 -2.22 -5.11
CA THR A 70 -3.48 -2.58 -5.07
C THR A 70 -4.22 -1.94 -6.25
N THR A 71 -5.53 -1.86 -6.14
CA THR A 71 -6.39 -1.29 -7.16
C THR A 71 -7.23 -0.17 -6.59
N SER A 72 -7.82 0.62 -7.49
CA SER A 72 -8.71 1.70 -7.08
C SER A 72 -9.93 1.20 -6.32
N SER A 73 -10.32 -0.06 -6.55
CA SER A 73 -11.45 -0.67 -5.82
C SER A 73 -11.13 -0.93 -4.35
N HIS A 74 -9.86 -1.08 -4.01
CA HIS A 74 -9.46 -1.51 -2.67
C HIS A 74 -8.64 -0.48 -1.91
N ILE A 75 -8.23 0.61 -2.58
CA ILE A 75 -7.26 1.54 -2.00
C ILE A 75 -7.76 2.19 -0.71
N GLN A 76 -9.04 2.54 -0.62
CA GLN A 76 -9.54 3.19 0.58
C GLN A 76 -9.66 2.21 1.74
N SER A 77 -10.05 0.97 1.48
CA SER A 77 -10.07 -0.07 2.51
C SER A 77 -8.66 -0.38 3.00
N LEU A 78 -7.71 -0.42 2.07
CA LEU A 78 -6.30 -0.64 2.42
C LEU A 78 -5.80 0.48 3.31
N LYS A 79 -6.05 1.73 2.92
CA LYS A 79 -5.64 2.90 3.70
C LYS A 79 -6.21 2.84 5.11
N ALA A 80 -7.50 2.54 5.22
CA ALA A 80 -8.15 2.48 6.52
C ALA A 80 -7.53 1.41 7.42
N LYS A 81 -7.22 0.25 6.84
CA LYS A 81 -6.64 -0.85 7.60
C LYS A 81 -5.23 -0.52 8.05
N ILE A 82 -4.43 0.10 7.18
CA ILE A 82 -3.08 0.51 7.55
C ILE A 82 -3.12 1.55 8.67
N LEU A 83 -3.99 2.55 8.54
CA LEU A 83 -4.11 3.59 9.57
C LEU A 83 -4.53 3.00 10.92
N ALA A 84 -5.42 2.01 10.90
CA ALA A 84 -5.90 1.39 12.13
C ALA A 84 -4.80 0.63 12.88
N HIS A 85 -3.76 0.17 12.18
CA HIS A 85 -2.72 -0.66 12.75
C HIS A 85 -1.35 -0.01 12.77
N HIS A 86 -1.25 1.24 12.28
CA HIS A 86 0.03 1.91 12.22
C HIS A 86 0.44 2.42 13.61
N PRO A 87 1.70 2.18 14.01
CA PRO A 87 2.14 2.60 15.35
C PRO A 87 2.45 4.10 15.48
N TYR A 88 2.65 4.79 14.35
CA TYR A 88 3.00 6.21 14.39
C TYR A 88 1.78 7.08 14.68
N LYS A 89 2.03 8.18 15.40
CA LYS A 89 1.01 9.17 15.65
C LYS A 89 0.58 9.86 14.36
N VAL A 90 1.55 10.17 13.50
CA VAL A 90 1.31 10.80 12.21
C VAL A 90 2.02 9.95 11.16
N PRO A 91 1.39 8.90 10.65
CA PRO A 91 2.04 8.03 9.66
C PRO A 91 2.07 8.68 8.29
N GLU A 92 3.10 8.34 7.52
CA GLU A 92 3.12 8.71 6.11
C GLU A 92 2.14 7.83 5.37
N ILE A 93 1.18 8.45 4.68
CA ILE A 93 0.24 7.73 3.82
C ILE A 93 0.17 8.52 2.52
N VAL A 94 0.81 8.01 1.49
CA VAL A 94 0.83 8.62 0.17
C VAL A 94 0.25 7.63 -0.81
N ILE A 95 -0.73 8.07 -1.58
CA ILE A 95 -1.37 7.23 -2.58
C ILE A 95 -1.03 7.77 -3.95
N ILE A 96 -0.51 6.90 -4.81
CA ILE A 96 -0.11 7.24 -6.16
C ILE A 96 -0.87 6.33 -7.12
N LYS A 97 -1.44 6.95 -8.14
CA LYS A 97 -2.09 6.22 -9.21
C LYS A 97 -1.01 5.78 -10.21
N MET A 98 -1.06 4.53 -10.65
CA MET A 98 -0.17 4.06 -11.69
C MET A 98 -0.63 4.67 -13.01
N ASP A 99 0.20 5.57 -13.56
CA ASP A 99 -0.13 6.26 -14.79
C ASP A 99 -0.09 5.28 -15.97
N ASP A 100 0.89 4.39 -15.97
CA ASP A 100 1.03 3.38 -17.01
C ASP A 100 1.49 2.09 -16.35
N VAL A 101 0.86 0.99 -16.69
CA VAL A 101 1.19 -0.31 -16.12
C VAL A 101 0.84 -1.35 -17.18
N SER A 102 1.68 -2.38 -17.31
CA SER A 102 1.41 -3.43 -18.29
C SER A 102 0.09 -4.12 -17.94
N SER A 103 -0.66 -4.48 -18.96
CA SER A 103 -1.98 -5.08 -18.76
C SER A 103 -1.89 -6.40 -18.02
N GLU A 104 -0.82 -7.17 -18.26
CA GLU A 104 -0.64 -8.44 -17.58
C GLU A 104 -0.38 -8.26 -16.10
N TYR A 105 0.44 -7.27 -15.74
CA TYR A 105 0.71 -7.01 -14.34
C TYR A 105 -0.53 -6.46 -13.62
N LEU A 106 -1.26 -5.57 -14.26
CA LEU A 106 -2.49 -5.04 -13.69
C LEU A 106 -3.51 -6.17 -13.47
N SER A 107 -3.63 -7.08 -14.43
CA SER A 107 -4.51 -8.24 -14.27
C SER A 107 -4.10 -9.08 -13.08
N TRP A 108 -2.80 -9.26 -12.89
CA TRP A 108 -2.30 -10.01 -11.74
C TRP A 108 -2.67 -9.33 -10.43
N ILE A 109 -2.54 -7.99 -10.37
CA ILE A 109 -2.93 -7.25 -9.17
C ILE A 109 -4.43 -7.43 -8.91
N ILE A 110 -5.25 -7.28 -9.95
CA ILE A 110 -6.71 -7.42 -9.82
C ILE A 110 -7.06 -8.82 -9.33
N ASN A 111 -6.44 -9.83 -9.90
CA ASN A 111 -6.77 -11.21 -9.55
C ASN A 111 -6.33 -11.59 -8.14
N ASN A 112 -5.43 -10.83 -7.55
CA ASN A 112 -4.94 -11.10 -6.20
C ASN A 112 -5.50 -10.15 -5.14
N THR A 113 -6.48 -9.33 -5.51
CA THR A 113 -7.20 -8.49 -4.57
C THR A 113 -8.68 -8.80 -4.70
N HIS A 114 -9.28 -9.18 -3.60
CA HIS A 114 -10.68 -9.56 -3.59
C HIS A 114 -11.43 -8.79 -2.55
N LYS A 115 -12.73 -8.77 -2.69
CA LYS A 115 -13.57 -8.32 -1.61
C LYS A 115 -13.38 -9.30 -0.48
N GLY A 116 -12.93 -8.79 0.61
CA GLY A 116 -12.56 -9.60 1.77
C GLY A 116 -13.72 -10.18 2.48
#